data_a679992ee0ddb9d365b678cc0ef4f4d4
#
_entry.id   a679992ee0ddb9d365b678cc0ef4f4d4
#
_cell.length_a   1.000
_cell.length_b   1.000
_cell.length_c   1.000
_cell.angle_alpha   90.00
_cell.angle_beta   90.00
_cell.angle_gamma   90.00
#
_symmetry.space_group_name_H-M   'P 1'
#
loop_
_entity.id
_entity.type
_entity.pdbx_description
1 polymer ?
#
loop_
_entity_poly.entity_id
_entity_poly.type
_entity_poly.pdbx_seq_one_letter_code
_entity_poly.pdbx_strand_id
1 'polypeptide(L)'
;MKTNANNVYELFLDMVKYEQNFGAYWIYLALIKGYLQKSDHPDRIYDVPFTEEELAEIKEMDEKDVLGINRVKLYATQVEGKVYALYFGRTPYETQTLHHKIYGVWATRWHSIYKQHQYTQIYQSGREEWVYMYQLKERVKTLPVYLGVVEVGEPLENGWTSA
;
A
#
# COMPACT_ATOMS: atom_id res chain seq x y z
N MET A 1 13.58 3.85 11.32
CA MET A 1 12.47 3.77 12.28
C MET A 1 12.97 3.09 13.55
N LYS A 2 12.91 3.73 14.71
CA LYS A 2 13.17 3.03 15.97
C LYS A 2 11.92 2.23 16.32
N THR A 3 11.97 0.92 16.15
CA THR A 3 10.91 0.05 16.63
C THR A 3 11.12 -0.20 18.12
N ASN A 4 10.06 -0.13 18.89
CA ASN A 4 10.08 -0.51 20.30
C ASN A 4 9.76 -2.01 20.47
N ALA A 5 9.88 -2.79 19.42
CA ALA A 5 9.61 -4.21 19.43
C ALA A 5 10.60 -4.95 20.34
N ASN A 6 10.08 -5.78 21.22
CA ASN A 6 10.87 -6.57 22.17
C ASN A 6 11.31 -7.92 21.58
N ASN A 7 10.63 -8.38 20.54
CA ASN A 7 10.91 -9.65 19.88
C ASN A 7 10.57 -9.59 18.38
N VAL A 8 10.94 -10.63 17.67
CA VAL A 8 10.71 -10.75 16.21
C VAL A 8 9.22 -10.69 15.85
N TYR A 9 8.35 -11.25 16.67
CA TYR A 9 6.91 -11.23 16.36
C TYR A 9 6.31 -9.83 16.47
N GLU A 10 6.67 -9.08 17.52
CA GLU A 10 6.26 -7.68 17.65
C GLU A 10 6.81 -6.83 16.51
N LEU A 11 8.06 -7.07 16.10
CA LEU A 11 8.66 -6.41 14.95
C LEU A 11 7.90 -6.72 13.66
N PHE A 12 7.49 -7.99 13.45
CA PHE A 12 6.67 -8.39 12.31
C PHE A 12 5.33 -7.64 12.29
N LEU A 13 4.64 -7.55 13.43
CA LEU A 13 3.37 -6.82 13.52
C LEU A 13 3.55 -5.33 13.21
N ASP A 14 4.64 -4.73 13.69
CA ASP A 14 4.98 -3.34 13.37
C ASP A 14 5.26 -3.16 11.88
N MET A 15 6.01 -4.08 11.26
CA MET A 15 6.28 -4.04 9.82
C MET A 15 5.00 -4.12 8.98
N VAL A 16 4.05 -4.97 9.38
CA VAL A 16 2.73 -5.06 8.72
C VAL A 16 1.94 -3.78 8.95
N LYS A 17 1.87 -3.28 10.18
CA LYS A 17 1.14 -2.07 10.54
C LYS A 17 1.62 -0.84 9.79
N TYR A 18 2.92 -0.67 9.66
CA TYR A 18 3.53 0.47 8.98
C TYR A 18 3.81 0.19 7.49
N GLU A 19 3.29 -0.92 6.96
CA GLU A 19 3.41 -1.32 5.56
C GLU A 19 4.86 -1.36 5.06
N GLN A 20 5.75 -1.83 5.92
CA GLN A 20 7.13 -2.14 5.55
C GLN A 20 7.17 -3.52 4.89
N ASN A 21 6.70 -3.59 3.64
CA ASN A 21 6.39 -4.84 2.95
C ASN A 21 7.57 -5.81 2.91
N PHE A 22 8.72 -5.36 2.44
CA PHE A 22 9.88 -6.24 2.35
C PHE A 22 10.29 -6.80 3.72
N GLY A 23 10.33 -5.97 4.75
CA GLY A 23 10.64 -6.40 6.11
C GLY A 23 9.61 -7.38 6.67
N ALA A 24 8.33 -7.14 6.42
CA ALA A 24 7.25 -8.02 6.85
C ALA A 24 7.38 -9.42 6.20
N TYR A 25 7.60 -9.48 4.88
CA TYR A 25 7.79 -10.75 4.16
C TYR A 25 9.09 -11.44 4.51
N TRP A 26 10.15 -10.67 4.78
CA TRP A 26 11.42 -11.22 5.28
C TRP A 26 11.21 -12.00 6.57
N ILE A 27 10.59 -11.37 7.57
CA ILE A 27 10.31 -12.02 8.87
C ILE A 27 9.34 -13.17 8.69
N TYR A 28 8.28 -12.99 7.90
CA TYR A 28 7.28 -14.03 7.65
C TYR A 28 7.91 -15.30 7.08
N LEU A 29 8.72 -15.18 6.03
CA LEU A 29 9.40 -16.34 5.44
C LEU A 29 10.42 -16.96 6.41
N ALA A 30 11.18 -16.13 7.13
CA ALA A 30 12.14 -16.63 8.11
C ALA A 30 11.47 -17.42 9.24
N LEU A 31 10.29 -17.03 9.69
CA LEU A 31 9.49 -17.77 10.66
C LEU A 31 8.99 -19.11 10.08
N ILE A 32 8.50 -19.10 8.82
CA ILE A 32 8.02 -20.34 8.16
C ILE A 32 9.17 -21.32 7.95
N LYS A 33 10.32 -20.85 7.49
CA LYS A 33 11.51 -21.70 7.24
C LYS A 33 12.24 -22.11 8.51
N GLY A 34 11.87 -21.57 9.66
CA GLY A 34 12.49 -21.90 10.94
C GLY A 34 13.83 -21.21 11.22
N TYR A 35 14.21 -20.20 10.43
CA TYR A 35 15.41 -19.39 10.68
C TYR A 35 15.26 -18.49 11.92
N LEU A 36 14.04 -18.06 12.19
CA LEU A 36 13.68 -17.24 13.34
C LEU A 36 12.55 -17.87 14.12
N GLN A 37 12.50 -17.54 15.40
CA GLN A 37 11.37 -17.82 16.30
C GLN A 37 10.71 -16.51 16.71
N LYS A 38 9.43 -16.56 17.07
CA LYS A 38 8.67 -15.37 17.48
C LYS A 38 9.29 -14.65 18.68
N SER A 39 9.91 -15.40 19.58
CA SER A 39 10.54 -14.89 20.81
C SER A 39 11.98 -14.40 20.62
N ASP A 40 12.57 -14.57 19.44
CA ASP A 40 13.93 -14.11 19.17
C ASP A 40 14.04 -12.58 19.30
N HIS A 41 15.26 -12.13 19.66
CA HIS A 41 15.56 -10.70 19.67
C HIS A 41 15.40 -10.10 18.27
N PRO A 42 14.86 -8.88 18.12
CA PRO A 42 14.62 -8.25 16.80
C PRO A 42 15.84 -8.21 15.88
N ASP A 43 17.02 -8.02 16.43
CA ASP A 43 18.27 -7.93 15.65
C ASP A 43 18.62 -9.24 14.92
N ARG A 44 18.02 -10.37 15.32
CA ARG A 44 18.25 -11.66 14.66
C ARG A 44 17.78 -11.67 13.19
N ILE A 45 16.96 -10.72 12.78
CA ILE A 45 16.53 -10.58 11.39
C ILE A 45 17.70 -10.35 10.42
N TYR A 46 18.78 -9.74 10.89
CA TYR A 46 19.98 -9.46 10.08
C TYR A 46 20.85 -10.70 9.86
N ASP A 47 20.66 -11.75 10.66
CA ASP A 47 21.47 -12.96 10.60
C ASP A 47 20.81 -14.07 9.76
N VAL A 48 19.66 -13.83 9.13
CA VAL A 48 18.95 -14.83 8.35
C VAL A 48 19.67 -15.10 7.03
N PRO A 49 20.14 -16.35 6.80
CA PRO A 49 20.95 -16.67 5.63
C PRO A 49 20.07 -17.11 4.45
N PHE A 50 19.21 -16.23 3.96
CA PHE A 50 18.37 -16.54 2.80
C PHE A 50 19.19 -16.83 1.55
N THR A 51 18.78 -17.86 0.81
CA THR A 51 19.28 -18.18 -0.53
C THR A 51 18.69 -17.21 -1.56
N GLU A 52 19.23 -17.21 -2.79
CA GLU A 52 18.68 -16.40 -3.88
C GLU A 52 17.24 -16.82 -4.22
N GLU A 53 16.95 -18.12 -4.17
CA GLU A 53 15.59 -18.67 -4.38
C GLU A 53 14.61 -18.16 -3.32
N GLU A 54 15.03 -18.13 -2.06
CA GLU A 54 14.20 -17.62 -0.96
C GLU A 54 13.98 -16.13 -1.05
N LEU A 55 14.96 -15.36 -1.49
CA LEU A 55 14.78 -13.92 -1.78
C LEU A 55 13.79 -13.70 -2.94
N ALA A 56 13.81 -14.56 -3.95
CA ALA A 56 12.83 -14.52 -5.02
C ALA A 56 11.42 -14.91 -4.52
N GLU A 57 11.33 -15.84 -3.56
CA GLU A 57 10.08 -16.24 -2.91
C GLU A 57 9.48 -15.07 -2.13
N ILE A 58 10.30 -14.25 -1.43
CA ILE A 58 9.86 -13.02 -0.76
C ILE A 58 9.22 -12.05 -1.77
N LYS A 59 9.88 -11.84 -2.90
CA LYS A 59 9.36 -10.95 -3.95
C LYS A 59 8.03 -11.45 -4.51
N GLU A 60 7.93 -12.75 -4.78
CA GLU A 60 6.69 -13.36 -5.27
C GLU A 60 5.54 -13.22 -4.27
N MET A 61 5.81 -13.41 -2.96
CA MET A 61 4.79 -13.22 -1.91
C MET A 61 4.31 -11.77 -1.83
N ASP A 62 5.21 -10.79 -1.98
CA ASP A 62 4.84 -9.37 -2.02
C ASP A 62 3.99 -9.06 -3.26
N GLU A 63 4.38 -9.56 -4.43
CA GLU A 63 3.61 -9.38 -5.66
C GLU A 63 2.21 -9.99 -5.58
N LYS A 64 2.07 -11.15 -4.94
CA LYS A 64 0.78 -11.81 -4.70
C LYS A 64 -0.01 -11.27 -3.51
N ASP A 65 0.57 -10.35 -2.76
CA ASP A 65 -0.02 -9.78 -1.54
C ASP A 65 -0.49 -10.86 -0.53
N VAL A 66 0.37 -11.81 -0.27
CA VAL A 66 0.06 -12.97 0.60
C VAL A 66 -0.38 -12.54 2.00
N LEU A 67 0.23 -11.50 2.57
CA LEU A 67 -0.13 -10.95 3.88
C LEU A 67 -1.33 -10.00 3.83
N GLY A 68 -1.82 -9.66 2.64
CA GLY A 68 -2.95 -8.78 2.46
C GLY A 68 -2.69 -7.31 2.82
N ILE A 69 -1.45 -6.87 2.82
CA ILE A 69 -1.04 -5.50 3.17
C ILE A 69 -1.59 -4.50 2.14
N ASN A 70 -1.64 -4.90 0.86
CA ASN A 70 -2.03 -4.06 -0.26
C ASN A 70 -3.46 -4.36 -0.79
N ARG A 71 -4.34 -4.92 0.05
CA ARG A 71 -5.74 -5.20 -0.36
C ARG A 71 -6.49 -3.95 -0.76
N VAL A 72 -6.24 -2.86 -0.06
CA VAL A 72 -6.77 -1.55 -0.39
C VAL A 72 -5.74 -0.83 -1.23
N LYS A 73 -6.14 -0.38 -2.41
CA LYS A 73 -5.26 0.27 -3.38
C LYS A 73 -5.66 1.72 -3.56
N LEU A 74 -4.70 2.55 -3.92
CA LEU A 74 -4.93 3.92 -4.34
C LEU A 74 -5.08 3.94 -5.86
N TYR A 75 -6.28 4.33 -6.32
CA TYR A 75 -6.60 4.47 -7.73
C TYR A 75 -6.67 5.94 -8.12
N ALA A 76 -6.12 6.27 -9.27
CA ALA A 76 -6.18 7.60 -9.85
C ALA A 76 -6.74 7.53 -11.27
N THR A 77 -7.61 8.48 -11.62
CA THR A 77 -8.06 8.68 -12.99
C THR A 77 -8.03 10.15 -13.35
N GLN A 78 -7.65 10.44 -14.59
CA GLN A 78 -7.60 11.80 -15.10
C GLN A 78 -9.01 12.40 -15.19
N VAL A 79 -9.16 13.59 -14.66
CA VAL A 79 -10.38 14.39 -14.77
C VAL A 79 -10.21 15.45 -15.86
N GLU A 80 -9.14 16.22 -15.79
CA GLU A 80 -8.82 17.29 -16.73
C GLU A 80 -7.31 17.59 -16.70
N GLY A 81 -6.68 17.68 -17.88
CA GLY A 81 -5.26 18.06 -17.99
C GLY A 81 -4.35 17.21 -17.12
N LYS A 82 -3.75 17.81 -16.10
CA LYS A 82 -2.88 17.14 -15.10
C LYS A 82 -3.58 16.88 -13.77
N VAL A 83 -4.90 17.06 -13.72
CA VAL A 83 -5.71 16.85 -12.52
C VAL A 83 -6.26 15.44 -12.51
N TYR A 84 -6.03 14.75 -11.42
CA TYR A 84 -6.47 13.37 -11.18
C TYR A 84 -7.36 13.28 -9.96
N ALA A 85 -8.46 12.53 -10.08
CA ALA A 85 -9.30 12.13 -8.96
C ALA A 85 -8.70 10.89 -8.30
N LEU A 86 -8.65 10.89 -6.97
CA LEU A 86 -8.07 9.83 -6.16
C LEU A 86 -9.15 9.07 -5.38
N TYR A 87 -8.98 7.75 -5.32
CA TYR A 87 -9.88 6.85 -4.63
C TYR A 87 -9.10 5.77 -3.89
N PHE A 88 -9.56 5.40 -2.70
CA PHE A 88 -9.24 4.09 -2.14
C PHE A 88 -10.31 3.08 -2.55
N GLY A 89 -9.88 1.90 -2.93
CA GLY A 89 -10.74 0.80 -3.30
C GLY A 89 -10.00 -0.52 -3.36
N ARG A 90 -10.74 -1.62 -3.48
CA ARG A 90 -10.17 -2.96 -3.65
C ARG A 90 -9.98 -3.32 -5.12
N THR A 91 -10.86 -2.81 -5.96
CA THR A 91 -10.88 -3.07 -7.40
C THR A 91 -11.16 -1.80 -8.19
N PRO A 92 -10.72 -1.73 -9.46
CA PRO A 92 -11.10 -0.61 -10.33
C PRO A 92 -12.61 -0.51 -10.56
N TYR A 93 -13.31 -1.64 -10.53
CA TYR A 93 -14.75 -1.69 -10.76
C TYR A 93 -15.55 -0.89 -9.71
N GLU A 94 -15.25 -1.06 -8.44
CA GLU A 94 -15.94 -0.31 -7.39
C GLU A 94 -15.62 1.18 -7.42
N THR A 95 -14.37 1.54 -7.74
CA THR A 95 -13.98 2.95 -7.90
C THR A 95 -14.62 3.59 -9.13
N GLN A 96 -14.79 2.84 -10.20
CA GLN A 96 -15.46 3.28 -11.41
C GLN A 96 -16.93 3.69 -11.14
N THR A 97 -17.64 2.88 -10.40
CA THR A 97 -19.04 3.17 -10.02
C THR A 97 -19.13 4.43 -9.18
N LEU A 98 -18.23 4.61 -8.21
CA LEU A 98 -18.18 5.81 -7.39
C LEU A 98 -17.81 7.05 -8.22
N HIS A 99 -16.84 6.93 -9.13
CA HIS A 99 -16.46 8.00 -10.02
C HIS A 99 -17.63 8.50 -10.88
N HIS A 100 -18.39 7.57 -11.45
CA HIS A 100 -19.59 7.91 -12.21
C HIS A 100 -20.63 8.66 -11.37
N LYS A 101 -20.82 8.25 -10.12
CA LYS A 101 -21.74 8.95 -9.19
C LYS A 101 -21.30 10.39 -8.91
N ILE A 102 -20.01 10.63 -8.79
CA ILE A 102 -19.45 11.95 -8.42
C ILE A 102 -19.37 12.87 -9.63
N TYR A 103 -18.85 12.37 -10.75
CA TYR A 103 -18.55 13.17 -11.94
C TYR A 103 -19.55 13.03 -13.08
N GLY A 104 -20.46 12.06 -13.03
CA GLY A 104 -21.46 11.81 -14.07
C GLY A 104 -20.90 11.17 -15.34
N VAL A 105 -19.61 10.81 -15.36
CA VAL A 105 -18.92 10.19 -16.48
C VAL A 105 -18.16 8.95 -16.05
N TRP A 106 -17.96 8.02 -16.99
CA TRP A 106 -17.12 6.85 -16.76
C TRP A 106 -15.65 7.20 -17.02
N ALA A 107 -14.76 6.80 -16.13
CA ALA A 107 -13.34 6.95 -16.35
C ALA A 107 -12.88 6.03 -17.49
N THR A 108 -11.99 6.53 -18.35
CA THR A 108 -11.44 5.76 -19.47
C THR A 108 -10.19 4.97 -19.08
N ARG A 109 -9.48 5.44 -18.08
CA ARG A 109 -8.22 4.83 -17.64
C ARG A 109 -8.04 4.97 -16.13
N TRP A 110 -7.60 3.89 -15.50
CA TRP A 110 -7.25 3.86 -14.09
C TRP A 110 -5.77 3.55 -13.89
N HIS A 111 -5.17 4.21 -12.92
CA HIS A 111 -3.81 3.96 -12.47
C HIS A 111 -3.85 3.45 -11.03
N SER A 112 -3.21 2.31 -10.77
CA SER A 112 -2.98 1.82 -9.41
C SER A 112 -1.63 2.34 -8.95
N ILE A 113 -1.64 3.31 -8.04
CA ILE A 113 -0.44 4.07 -7.66
C ILE A 113 -0.09 3.93 -6.19
N TYR A 114 -0.69 2.98 -5.49
CA TYR A 114 -0.51 2.85 -4.04
C TYR A 114 0.94 2.55 -3.65
N LYS A 115 1.58 1.59 -4.31
CA LYS A 115 2.98 1.22 -3.99
C LYS A 115 3.96 2.37 -4.15
N GLN A 116 3.74 3.24 -5.12
CA GLN A 116 4.58 4.40 -5.37
C GLN A 116 4.34 5.54 -4.37
N HIS A 117 3.18 5.57 -3.73
CA HIS A 117 2.72 6.70 -2.91
C HIS A 117 2.34 6.34 -1.47
N GLN A 118 2.52 5.08 -1.05
CA GLN A 118 2.14 4.67 0.30
C GLN A 118 2.82 5.48 1.40
N TYR A 119 4.02 5.98 1.16
CA TYR A 119 4.77 6.84 2.08
C TYR A 119 4.75 8.33 1.69
N THR A 120 3.93 8.71 0.71
CA THR A 120 3.72 10.10 0.36
C THR A 120 2.82 10.75 1.40
N GLN A 121 3.21 11.93 1.85
CA GLN A 121 2.39 12.74 2.74
C GLN A 121 1.40 13.58 1.94
N ILE A 122 0.18 13.65 2.42
CA ILE A 122 -0.85 14.55 1.90
C ILE A 122 -1.38 15.43 3.03
N TYR A 123 -1.75 16.67 2.69
CA TYR A 123 -2.34 17.60 3.64
C TYR A 123 -3.86 17.38 3.71
N GLN A 124 -4.36 17.13 4.91
CA GLN A 124 -5.79 17.06 5.18
C GLN A 124 -6.28 18.40 5.75
N SER A 125 -6.90 19.21 4.90
CA SER A 125 -7.40 20.53 5.29
C SER A 125 -8.45 20.50 6.42
N GLY A 126 -9.28 19.45 6.45
CA GLY A 126 -10.30 19.29 7.49
C GLY A 126 -9.74 18.99 8.89
N ARG A 127 -8.49 18.55 9.00
CA ARG A 127 -7.78 18.29 10.26
C ARG A 127 -6.51 19.12 10.42
N GLU A 128 -6.18 19.93 9.42
CA GLU A 128 -4.99 20.77 9.37
C GLU A 128 -3.69 20.00 9.67
N GLU A 129 -3.56 18.80 9.11
CA GLU A 129 -2.42 17.92 9.34
C GLU A 129 -1.88 17.30 8.05
N TRP A 130 -0.59 16.94 8.08
CA TRP A 130 0.05 16.10 7.08
C TRP A 130 -0.02 14.65 7.52
N VAL A 131 -0.50 13.77 6.63
CA VAL A 131 -0.56 12.32 6.91
C VAL A 131 0.06 11.54 5.77
N TYR A 132 0.67 10.42 6.10
CA TYR A 132 1.08 9.45 5.09
C TYR A 132 -0.12 8.76 4.47
N MET A 133 0.00 8.37 3.22
CA MET A 133 -1.06 7.68 2.48
C MET A 133 -1.51 6.38 3.20
N TYR A 134 -0.58 5.59 3.74
CA TYR A 134 -0.92 4.38 4.49
C TYR A 134 -1.70 4.68 5.79
N GLN A 135 -1.41 5.80 6.47
CA GLN A 135 -2.17 6.23 7.65
C GLN A 135 -3.58 6.69 7.28
N LEU A 136 -3.72 7.38 6.15
CA LEU A 136 -5.02 7.77 5.63
C LEU A 136 -5.87 6.54 5.29
N LYS A 137 -5.26 5.52 4.68
CA LYS A 137 -5.91 4.24 4.38
C LYS A 137 -6.47 3.57 5.64
N GLU A 138 -5.73 3.57 6.74
CA GLU A 138 -6.19 3.01 8.02
C GLU A 138 -7.41 3.73 8.60
N ARG A 139 -7.58 5.02 8.30
CA ARG A 139 -8.70 5.84 8.79
C ARG A 139 -10.00 5.60 8.02
N VAL A 140 -9.92 4.94 6.87
CA VAL A 140 -11.08 4.69 6.01
C VAL A 140 -11.87 3.51 6.55
N LYS A 141 -13.16 3.72 6.82
CA LYS A 141 -14.06 2.70 7.38
C LYS A 141 -14.85 1.96 6.31
N THR A 142 -15.11 2.59 5.17
CA THR A 142 -15.90 2.02 4.08
C THR A 142 -15.19 2.24 2.74
N LEU A 143 -15.26 1.25 1.86
CA LEU A 143 -14.69 1.29 0.52
C LEU A 143 -15.80 1.06 -0.53
N PRO A 144 -15.67 1.65 -1.71
CA PRO A 144 -14.67 2.63 -2.13
C PRO A 144 -14.88 4.00 -1.48
N VAL A 145 -13.84 4.83 -1.46
CA VAL A 145 -13.92 6.21 -0.97
C VAL A 145 -13.20 7.18 -1.91
N TYR A 146 -13.83 8.33 -2.14
CA TYR A 146 -13.26 9.42 -2.90
C TYR A 146 -12.39 10.30 -2.00
N LEU A 147 -11.16 10.58 -2.42
CA LEU A 147 -10.18 11.34 -1.63
C LEU A 147 -10.00 12.80 -2.09
N GLY A 148 -10.65 13.18 -3.19
CA GLY A 148 -10.45 14.49 -3.80
C GLY A 148 -9.58 14.43 -5.05
N VAL A 149 -9.07 15.58 -5.46
CA VAL A 149 -8.24 15.73 -6.66
C VAL A 149 -6.83 16.17 -6.31
N VAL A 150 -5.89 15.77 -7.16
CA VAL A 150 -4.51 16.25 -7.12
C VAL A 150 -4.07 16.70 -8.51
N GLU A 151 -3.21 17.70 -8.56
CA GLU A 151 -2.51 18.10 -9.78
C GLU A 151 -1.11 17.49 -9.77
N VAL A 152 -0.75 16.81 -10.85
CA VAL A 152 0.56 16.17 -10.99
C VAL A 152 1.47 16.98 -11.91
N GLY A 153 2.80 16.87 -11.74
CA GLY A 153 3.78 17.56 -12.58
C GLY A 153 3.75 17.08 -14.04
N GLU A 154 3.70 15.76 -14.22
CA GLU A 154 3.59 15.08 -15.51
C GLU A 154 2.41 14.12 -15.50
N PRO A 155 1.71 13.90 -16.62
CA PRO A 155 0.64 12.93 -16.70
C PRO A 155 1.11 11.52 -16.34
N LEU A 156 0.27 10.76 -15.64
CA LEU A 156 0.55 9.36 -15.33
C LEU A 156 0.51 8.51 -16.61
N GLU A 157 1.51 7.66 -16.78
CA GLU A 157 1.63 6.73 -17.89
C GLU A 157 1.24 5.31 -17.49
N ASN A 158 1.04 4.43 -18.48
CA ASN A 158 0.83 2.99 -18.26
C ASN A 158 -0.36 2.61 -17.39
N GLY A 159 -1.39 3.44 -17.31
CA GLY A 159 -2.65 3.06 -16.69
C GLY A 159 -3.39 2.00 -17.54
N TRP A 160 -4.18 1.16 -16.89
CA TRP A 160 -5.04 0.24 -17.63
C TRP A 160 -6.38 0.88 -17.98
N THR A 161 -6.94 0.46 -19.10
CA THR A 161 -8.26 0.91 -19.53
C THR A 161 -9.33 0.18 -18.73
N SER A 162 -10.26 0.92 -18.13
CA SER A 162 -11.45 0.32 -17.53
C SER A 162 -12.38 -0.20 -18.64
N ALA A 163 -12.75 -1.43 -18.51
CA ALA A 163 -13.72 -2.03 -19.43
C ALA A 163 -15.14 -1.52 -19.18
#